data_d26f808ef3c99feee195d8e327e9daf3
#
_entry.id   d26f808ef3c99feee195d8e327e9daf3
#
_cell.length_a   1.000
_cell.length_b   1.000
_cell.length_c   1.000
_cell.angle_alpha   90.00
_cell.angle_beta   90.00
_cell.angle_gamma   90.00
#
_symmetry.space_group_name_H-M   'P 1'
#
loop_
_entity.id
_entity.type
_entity.pdbx_description
1 polymer ?
#
loop_
_entity_poly.entity_id
_entity_poly.type
_entity_poly.pdbx_seq_one_letter_code
_entity_poly.pdbx_strand_id
1 'polypeptide(L)'
;RLQNAQEAEAVLNFKGVADADYYEVYEKDGDNWRLLTGSSATTVYLPKVSRSASAEGTTQDLKVVAVGKNGQRSDAGTVAFDWGMTVSDTSLPKALAPNVVIGAKVIGSSFPDADGSEGIEGMLNGTITSLSDKWSSAQLSGTVDIRLTQPRTIVRWVMDHAGAGGESVDDGKMNTRDFDLYYKDEAGEWKLAKEVRGNKAHV
;
A
#
# COMPACT_ATOMS: atom_id res chain seq x y z
N ARG A 1 -10.32 -12.32 13.54
CA ARG A 1 -10.05 -13.63 12.91
C ARG A 1 -9.54 -13.35 11.51
N LEU A 2 -8.30 -13.69 11.25
CA LEU A 2 -7.73 -13.63 9.92
C LEU A 2 -8.35 -14.74 9.08
N GLN A 3 -9.07 -14.40 8.03
CA GLN A 3 -9.86 -15.37 7.28
C GLN A 3 -8.99 -16.26 6.37
N ASN A 4 -7.88 -15.74 5.88
CA ASN A 4 -6.83 -16.53 5.25
C ASN A 4 -5.49 -15.76 5.31
N ALA A 5 -4.38 -16.46 5.14
CA ALA A 5 -3.05 -15.86 5.27
C ALA A 5 -2.75 -14.77 4.22
N GLN A 6 -3.43 -14.79 3.09
CA GLN A 6 -3.26 -13.81 2.01
C GLN A 6 -4.06 -12.53 2.22
N GLU A 7 -5.09 -12.59 3.07
CA GLU A 7 -5.99 -11.47 3.37
C GLU A 7 -5.77 -10.90 4.78
N ALA A 8 -4.78 -11.43 5.51
CA ALA A 8 -4.48 -10.99 6.85
C ALA A 8 -3.91 -9.56 6.81
N GLU A 9 -4.61 -8.63 7.44
CA GLU A 9 -4.14 -7.27 7.66
C GLU A 9 -4.07 -6.97 9.15
N ALA A 10 -3.06 -6.22 9.56
CA ALA A 10 -3.04 -5.53 10.84
C ALA A 10 -3.47 -4.08 10.64
N VAL A 11 -4.10 -3.51 11.64
CA VAL A 11 -4.43 -2.07 11.66
C VAL A 11 -3.54 -1.40 12.70
N LEU A 12 -2.68 -0.50 12.23
CA LEU A 12 -1.82 0.31 13.07
C LEU A 12 -2.44 1.68 13.25
N ASN A 13 -2.79 2.04 14.49
CA ASN A 13 -3.27 3.36 14.85
C ASN A 13 -2.25 4.06 15.72
N PHE A 14 -2.00 5.33 15.45
CA PHE A 14 -1.08 6.14 16.24
C PHE A 14 -1.57 7.59 16.34
N LYS A 15 -1.01 8.30 17.30
CA LYS A 15 -1.32 9.72 17.49
C LYS A 15 -0.58 10.54 16.43
N GLY A 16 -1.31 11.42 15.75
CA GLY A 16 -0.72 12.34 14.80
C GLY A 16 0.25 13.32 15.46
N VAL A 17 1.28 13.68 14.71
CA VAL A 17 2.25 14.72 15.06
C VAL A 17 1.88 16.01 14.33
N ALA A 18 1.90 17.14 15.03
CA ALA A 18 1.65 18.44 14.40
C ALA A 18 2.67 18.69 13.28
N ASP A 19 2.22 19.28 12.17
CA ASP A 19 3.03 19.63 11.01
C ASP A 19 3.67 18.43 10.27
N ALA A 20 3.25 17.19 10.57
CA ALA A 20 3.61 16.04 9.78
C ALA A 20 2.96 16.14 8.40
N ASP A 21 3.74 15.86 7.35
CA ASP A 21 3.27 15.75 5.97
C ASP A 21 2.82 14.30 5.69
N TYR A 22 3.60 13.35 6.18
CA TYR A 22 3.28 11.93 6.12
C TYR A 22 4.01 11.15 7.22
N TYR A 23 3.71 9.86 7.31
CA TYR A 23 4.32 8.91 8.24
C TYR A 23 4.97 7.77 7.48
N GLU A 24 6.10 7.33 7.95
CA GLU A 24 6.76 6.13 7.48
C GLU A 24 6.62 5.03 8.53
N VAL A 25 6.22 3.86 8.09
CA VAL A 25 6.08 2.66 8.92
C VAL A 25 7.15 1.66 8.50
N TYR A 26 7.92 1.22 9.45
CA TYR A 26 9.01 0.26 9.26
C TYR A 26 8.72 -1.03 10.01
N GLU A 27 9.21 -2.13 9.50
CA GLU A 27 9.32 -3.39 10.21
C GLU A 27 10.77 -3.69 10.54
N LYS A 28 10.99 -4.41 11.64
CA LYS A 28 12.31 -4.90 12.01
C LYS A 28 12.65 -6.14 11.18
N ASP A 29 13.83 -6.13 10.56
CA ASP A 29 14.37 -7.23 9.77
C ASP A 29 15.79 -7.53 10.26
N GLY A 30 15.92 -8.53 11.14
CA GLY A 30 17.15 -8.77 11.89
C GLY A 30 17.52 -7.57 12.78
N ASP A 31 18.69 -7.01 12.56
CA ASP A 31 19.15 -5.80 13.27
C ASP A 31 18.77 -4.49 12.57
N ASN A 32 18.15 -4.56 11.40
CA ASN A 32 17.81 -3.41 10.57
C ASN A 32 16.32 -3.09 10.61
N TRP A 33 15.99 -1.88 10.17
CA TRP A 33 14.62 -1.44 9.94
C TRP A 33 14.37 -1.30 8.44
N ARG A 34 13.40 -2.01 7.94
CA ARG A 34 12.96 -1.95 6.55
C ARG A 34 11.68 -1.13 6.45
N LEU A 35 11.63 -0.19 5.51
CA LEU A 35 10.40 0.54 5.24
C LEU A 35 9.33 -0.43 4.74
N LEU A 36 8.18 -0.39 5.41
CA LEU A 36 7.03 -1.23 5.07
C LEU A 36 6.02 -0.45 4.25
N THR A 37 5.70 0.77 4.67
CA THR A 37 4.73 1.62 3.98
C THR A 37 4.87 3.08 4.41
N GLY A 38 4.31 4.00 3.61
CA GLY A 38 4.10 5.39 3.97
C GLY A 38 2.61 5.72 3.98
N SER A 39 2.19 6.69 4.79
CA SER A 39 0.79 7.10 4.88
C SER A 39 0.66 8.55 5.32
N SER A 40 -0.28 9.28 4.76
CA SER A 40 -0.71 10.59 5.27
C SER A 40 -1.74 10.48 6.40
N ALA A 41 -2.25 9.28 6.65
CA ALA A 41 -3.22 9.01 7.71
C ALA A 41 -2.55 8.38 8.95
N THR A 42 -3.19 8.54 10.10
CA THR A 42 -2.76 7.95 11.37
C THR A 42 -3.34 6.56 11.63
N THR A 43 -4.09 6.05 10.68
CA THR A 43 -4.57 4.67 10.61
C THR A 43 -3.97 4.03 9.39
N VAL A 44 -3.16 3.01 9.58
CA VAL A 44 -2.43 2.31 8.52
C VAL A 44 -2.80 0.84 8.53
N TYR A 45 -3.18 0.34 7.37
CA TYR A 45 -3.46 -1.08 7.16
C TYR A 45 -2.18 -1.75 6.65
N LEU A 46 -1.71 -2.73 7.41
CA LEU A 46 -0.49 -3.46 7.10
C LEU A 46 -0.88 -4.83 6.56
N PRO A 47 -0.64 -5.09 5.28
CA PRO A 47 -0.84 -6.44 4.76
C PRO A 47 0.12 -7.39 5.48
N LYS A 48 -0.30 -8.62 5.69
CA LYS A 48 0.59 -9.69 6.14
C LYS A 48 1.60 -9.98 5.04
N VAL A 49 2.65 -9.19 5.01
CA VAL A 49 3.74 -9.41 4.07
C VAL A 49 4.57 -10.58 4.58
N SER A 50 4.71 -11.56 3.76
CA SER A 50 5.05 -12.93 4.10
C SER A 50 6.44 -13.23 4.64
N ARG A 51 7.32 -12.29 4.87
CA ARG A 51 8.68 -12.65 5.25
C ARG A 51 8.85 -13.02 6.70
N SER A 52 8.08 -12.42 7.57
CA SER A 52 8.16 -12.70 9.01
C SER A 52 6.90 -13.42 9.51
N ALA A 53 5.86 -13.39 8.76
CA ALA A 53 4.53 -13.84 9.15
C ALA A 53 4.24 -15.30 8.79
N SER A 54 5.25 -16.09 8.54
CA SER A 54 5.08 -17.46 8.07
C SER A 54 4.74 -18.46 9.18
N ALA A 55 4.79 -18.07 10.45
CA ALA A 55 4.47 -18.95 11.56
C ALA A 55 3.49 -18.26 12.51
N GLU A 56 2.51 -19.02 13.04
CA GLU A 56 1.74 -18.62 14.21
C GLU A 56 2.71 -18.29 15.36
N GLY A 57 2.44 -17.18 16.04
CA GLY A 57 3.29 -16.75 17.17
C GLY A 57 4.51 -15.91 16.77
N THR A 58 4.58 -15.41 15.54
CA THR A 58 5.66 -14.50 15.13
C THR A 58 5.34 -13.09 15.57
N THR A 59 6.18 -12.52 16.40
CA THR A 59 6.14 -11.10 16.77
C THR A 59 6.81 -10.27 15.68
N GLN A 60 6.14 -9.22 15.26
CA GLN A 60 6.68 -8.23 14.34
C GLN A 60 6.86 -6.90 15.05
N ASP A 61 8.08 -6.41 15.13
CA ASP A 61 8.37 -5.08 15.64
C ASP A 61 8.14 -4.04 14.54
N LEU A 62 7.34 -3.04 14.85
CA LEU A 62 7.03 -1.94 13.97
C LEU A 62 7.54 -0.62 14.55
N LYS A 63 7.90 0.30 13.67
CA LYS A 63 8.34 1.65 13.99
C LYS A 63 7.64 2.65 13.09
N VAL A 64 7.14 3.73 13.68
CA VAL A 64 6.53 4.85 12.96
C VAL A 64 7.38 6.10 13.14
N VAL A 65 7.64 6.82 12.06
CA VAL A 65 8.34 8.10 12.03
C VAL A 65 7.46 9.10 11.29
N ALA A 66 7.19 10.25 11.90
CA ALA A 66 6.54 11.36 11.20
C ALA A 66 7.58 12.14 10.39
N VAL A 67 7.22 12.53 9.18
CA VAL A 67 8.05 13.33 8.28
C VAL A 67 7.33 14.63 7.96
N GLY A 68 7.96 15.76 8.23
CA GLY A 68 7.44 17.08 7.92
C GLY A 68 7.73 17.51 6.47
N LYS A 69 7.03 18.55 5.99
CA LYS A 69 7.18 19.09 4.62
C LYS A 69 8.61 19.48 4.25
N ASN A 70 9.41 19.85 5.24
CA ASN A 70 10.83 20.18 5.07
C ASN A 70 11.77 18.96 5.18
N GLY A 71 11.21 17.74 5.28
CA GLY A 71 11.98 16.52 5.43
C GLY A 71 12.47 16.24 6.86
N GLN A 72 12.10 17.06 7.84
CA GLN A 72 12.42 16.77 9.24
C GLN A 72 11.69 15.52 9.70
N ARG A 73 12.35 14.73 10.53
CA ARG A 73 11.85 13.45 11.04
C ARG A 73 11.68 13.53 12.55
N SER A 74 10.58 12.97 13.05
CA SER A 74 10.35 12.84 14.49
C SER A 74 11.19 11.72 15.09
N ASP A 75 11.23 11.67 16.41
CA ASP A 75 11.57 10.44 17.12
C ASP A 75 10.60 9.31 16.71
N ALA A 76 11.08 8.08 16.79
CA ALA A 76 10.30 6.92 16.39
C ALA A 76 9.37 6.47 17.53
N GLY A 77 8.10 6.25 17.20
CA GLY A 77 7.21 5.41 18.01
C GLY A 77 7.36 3.95 17.62
N THR A 78 7.45 3.05 18.60
CA THR A 78 7.60 1.61 18.35
C THR A 78 6.47 0.81 18.97
N VAL A 79 6.12 -0.31 18.33
CA VAL A 79 5.18 -1.29 18.84
C VAL A 79 5.55 -2.68 18.35
N ALA A 80 5.40 -3.68 19.23
CA ALA A 80 5.49 -5.09 18.85
C ALA A 80 4.08 -5.60 18.52
N PHE A 81 3.95 -6.31 17.43
CA PHE A 81 2.69 -6.91 17.00
C PHE A 81 2.86 -8.44 16.90
N ASP A 82 2.01 -9.17 17.58
CA ASP A 82 2.00 -10.64 17.55
C ASP A 82 0.90 -11.16 16.62
N TRP A 83 1.28 -11.72 15.50
CA TRP A 83 0.36 -12.31 14.52
C TRP A 83 -0.34 -13.59 15.01
N GLY A 84 0.22 -14.22 16.05
CA GLY A 84 -0.36 -15.42 16.67
C GLY A 84 -1.42 -15.12 17.72
N MET A 85 -1.61 -13.87 18.12
CA MET A 85 -2.66 -13.50 19.07
C MET A 85 -4.03 -13.68 18.46
N THR A 86 -4.82 -14.54 19.11
CA THR A 86 -6.27 -14.55 18.89
C THR A 86 -6.85 -13.33 19.60
N VAL A 87 -6.99 -12.23 18.90
CA VAL A 87 -7.71 -11.07 19.45
C VAL A 87 -9.18 -11.43 19.48
N SER A 88 -9.78 -11.48 20.66
CA SER A 88 -11.22 -11.60 20.80
C SER A 88 -11.89 -10.32 20.29
N ASP A 89 -12.64 -10.45 19.28
CA ASP A 89 -12.99 -9.60 18.20
C ASP A 89 -14.16 -8.63 18.49
N THR A 90 -14.21 -7.99 19.61
CA THR A 90 -15.24 -6.96 19.82
C THR A 90 -14.79 -5.53 19.48
N SER A 91 -13.51 -5.31 19.21
CA SER A 91 -12.94 -3.98 18.96
C SER A 91 -12.32 -3.78 17.59
N LEU A 92 -12.17 -4.83 16.79
CA LEU A 92 -11.68 -4.72 15.42
C LEU A 92 -12.80 -4.27 14.48
N PRO A 93 -12.51 -3.40 13.50
CA PRO A 93 -13.46 -3.16 12.43
C PRO A 93 -13.89 -4.50 11.83
N LYS A 94 -15.18 -4.63 11.52
CA LYS A 94 -15.70 -5.78 10.75
C LYS A 94 -14.74 -6.09 9.61
N ALA A 95 -14.59 -7.39 9.33
CA ALA A 95 -13.72 -7.92 8.31
C ALA A 95 -13.50 -6.93 7.17
N LEU A 96 -12.25 -6.57 6.94
CA LEU A 96 -11.88 -5.68 5.85
C LEU A 96 -12.52 -6.21 4.56
N ALA A 97 -13.07 -5.31 3.78
CA ALA A 97 -13.62 -5.68 2.49
C ALA A 97 -12.53 -6.38 1.66
N PRO A 98 -12.85 -7.46 0.94
CA PRO A 98 -11.86 -8.18 0.16
C PRO A 98 -11.20 -7.24 -0.85
N ASN A 99 -9.93 -7.50 -1.16
CA ASN A 99 -9.23 -6.79 -2.23
C ASN A 99 -9.87 -7.17 -3.58
N VAL A 100 -10.70 -6.28 -4.10
CA VAL A 100 -11.49 -6.52 -5.33
C VAL A 100 -10.67 -6.32 -6.61
N VAL A 101 -9.43 -5.87 -6.49
CA VAL A 101 -8.49 -5.76 -7.62
C VAL A 101 -7.93 -7.13 -8.00
N ILE A 102 -7.85 -8.07 -7.06
CA ILE A 102 -7.40 -9.43 -7.37
C ILE A 102 -8.39 -10.08 -8.36
N GLY A 103 -7.88 -10.50 -9.51
CA GLY A 103 -8.68 -11.04 -10.60
C GLY A 103 -9.31 -9.99 -11.52
N ALA A 104 -9.13 -8.70 -11.25
CA ALA A 104 -9.44 -7.63 -12.18
C ALA A 104 -8.56 -7.73 -13.43
N LYS A 105 -8.96 -7.03 -14.49
CA LYS A 105 -8.22 -7.01 -15.76
C LYS A 105 -7.92 -5.60 -16.18
N VAL A 106 -6.73 -5.40 -16.73
CA VAL A 106 -6.42 -4.19 -17.49
C VAL A 106 -7.14 -4.27 -18.81
N ILE A 107 -7.93 -3.24 -19.13
CA ILE A 107 -8.69 -3.15 -20.37
C ILE A 107 -8.20 -2.04 -21.30
N GLY A 108 -7.31 -1.19 -20.79
CA GLY A 108 -6.65 -0.13 -21.53
C GLY A 108 -5.42 0.35 -20.77
N SER A 109 -4.35 0.62 -21.51
CA SER A 109 -3.13 1.22 -20.97
C SER A 109 -2.41 1.95 -22.09
N SER A 110 -1.82 3.11 -21.74
CA SER A 110 -0.94 3.81 -22.67
C SER A 110 0.41 3.14 -22.83
N PHE A 111 0.90 2.47 -21.78
CA PHE A 111 2.21 1.79 -21.76
C PHE A 111 2.09 0.50 -20.96
N PRO A 112 1.80 -0.64 -21.61
CA PRO A 112 1.50 -1.88 -20.91
C PRO A 112 2.71 -2.47 -20.17
N ASP A 113 3.90 -2.28 -20.67
CA ASP A 113 5.14 -2.71 -20.03
C ASP A 113 6.33 -1.86 -20.52
N ALA A 114 7.31 -1.73 -19.66
CA ALA A 114 8.62 -1.14 -20.01
C ALA A 114 9.59 -2.24 -20.44
N ASP A 115 9.55 -3.35 -19.79
CA ASP A 115 10.19 -4.60 -20.14
C ASP A 115 9.25 -5.78 -19.82
N GLY A 116 9.49 -6.94 -20.35
CA GLY A 116 8.59 -8.08 -20.23
C GLY A 116 8.40 -8.63 -18.80
N SER A 117 9.15 -8.15 -17.80
CA SER A 117 9.08 -8.62 -16.42
C SER A 117 8.24 -7.71 -15.51
N GLU A 118 8.03 -6.47 -15.90
CA GLU A 118 7.35 -5.44 -15.10
C GLU A 118 6.04 -4.99 -15.77
N GLY A 119 5.32 -5.97 -16.32
CA GLY A 119 4.09 -5.76 -17.06
C GLY A 119 2.93 -5.33 -16.19
N ILE A 120 2.01 -4.62 -16.79
CA ILE A 120 0.90 -3.92 -16.12
C ILE A 120 -0.02 -4.85 -15.30
N GLU A 121 -0.16 -6.10 -15.69
CA GLU A 121 -1.00 -7.08 -14.96
C GLU A 121 -0.39 -7.40 -13.57
N GLY A 122 0.93 -7.30 -13.40
CA GLY A 122 1.60 -7.56 -12.14
C GLY A 122 1.15 -6.65 -11.01
N MET A 123 0.76 -5.41 -11.29
CA MET A 123 0.30 -4.47 -10.26
C MET A 123 -1.05 -4.84 -9.63
N LEU A 124 -1.78 -5.81 -10.18
CA LEU A 124 -3.13 -6.21 -9.74
C LEU A 124 -3.13 -7.53 -8.95
N ASN A 125 -1.97 -8.14 -8.70
CA ASN A 125 -1.87 -9.44 -8.07
C ASN A 125 -1.99 -9.40 -6.53
N GLY A 126 -1.95 -8.22 -5.91
CA GLY A 126 -2.11 -8.02 -4.47
C GLY A 126 -0.85 -8.29 -3.65
N THR A 127 0.32 -8.39 -4.30
CA THR A 127 1.62 -8.57 -3.64
C THR A 127 2.63 -7.51 -4.10
N ILE A 128 3.72 -7.37 -3.31
CA ILE A 128 4.85 -6.48 -3.60
C ILE A 128 6.18 -7.20 -3.33
N THR A 129 6.22 -8.50 -3.56
CA THR A 129 7.33 -9.35 -3.13
C THR A 129 8.36 -9.64 -4.22
N SER A 130 8.03 -9.33 -5.46
CA SER A 130 8.93 -9.54 -6.59
C SER A 130 8.89 -8.39 -7.60
N LEU A 131 9.86 -8.33 -8.49
CA LEU A 131 9.90 -7.34 -9.58
C LEU A 131 8.70 -7.46 -10.52
N SER A 132 8.12 -8.64 -10.65
CA SER A 132 6.92 -8.87 -11.47
C SER A 132 5.61 -8.40 -10.81
N ASP A 133 5.66 -7.94 -9.57
CA ASP A 133 4.49 -7.44 -8.84
C ASP A 133 4.23 -5.94 -9.08
N LYS A 134 4.90 -5.35 -10.04
CA LYS A 134 4.77 -3.92 -10.36
C LYS A 134 4.57 -3.68 -11.85
N TRP A 135 4.10 -2.50 -12.15
CA TRP A 135 4.12 -1.93 -13.49
C TRP A 135 5.12 -0.78 -13.55
N SER A 136 6.05 -0.88 -14.48
CA SER A 136 6.99 0.19 -14.83
C SER A 136 6.65 0.70 -16.23
N SER A 137 6.09 1.89 -16.35
CA SER A 137 5.76 2.44 -17.65
C SER A 137 7.01 2.91 -18.40
N ALA A 138 7.00 2.76 -19.73
CA ALA A 138 8.09 3.22 -20.59
C ALA A 138 8.22 4.75 -20.66
N GLN A 139 7.28 5.48 -20.10
CA GLN A 139 7.20 6.94 -20.15
C GLN A 139 6.92 7.53 -18.76
N LEU A 140 7.23 8.82 -18.60
CA LEU A 140 7.01 9.53 -17.34
C LEU A 140 5.53 9.78 -17.00
N SER A 141 4.63 9.53 -17.94
CA SER A 141 3.19 9.62 -17.72
C SER A 141 2.47 8.51 -18.45
N GLY A 142 1.38 8.05 -17.90
CA GLY A 142 0.57 7.00 -18.50
C GLY A 142 -0.81 6.91 -17.87
N THR A 143 -1.68 6.17 -18.52
CA THR A 143 -3.03 5.85 -18.04
C THR A 143 -3.22 4.34 -18.02
N VAL A 144 -4.02 3.88 -17.07
CA VAL A 144 -4.45 2.49 -17.01
C VAL A 144 -5.91 2.41 -16.63
N ASP A 145 -6.66 1.62 -17.38
CA ASP A 145 -8.07 1.32 -17.14
C ASP A 145 -8.19 -0.10 -16.59
N ILE A 146 -8.74 -0.22 -15.41
CA ILE A 146 -8.92 -1.49 -14.70
C ILE A 146 -10.41 -1.83 -14.68
N ARG A 147 -10.75 -3.03 -15.10
CA ARG A 147 -12.10 -3.58 -14.98
C ARG A 147 -12.14 -4.61 -13.87
N LEU A 148 -12.90 -4.32 -12.81
CA LEU A 148 -13.21 -5.29 -11.77
C LEU A 148 -14.05 -6.45 -12.34
N THR A 149 -14.02 -7.62 -11.71
CA THR A 149 -14.79 -8.79 -12.12
C THR A 149 -16.30 -8.55 -12.12
N GLN A 150 -16.74 -7.61 -11.30
CA GLN A 150 -18.13 -7.13 -11.25
C GLN A 150 -18.16 -5.73 -10.62
N PRO A 151 -19.22 -4.93 -10.83
CA PRO A 151 -19.38 -3.64 -10.16
C PRO A 151 -19.35 -3.80 -8.63
N ARG A 152 -18.64 -2.91 -7.95
CA ARG A 152 -18.46 -2.92 -6.50
C ARG A 152 -18.47 -1.51 -5.94
N THR A 153 -18.96 -1.37 -4.72
CA THR A 153 -18.71 -0.17 -3.93
C THR A 153 -17.29 -0.22 -3.39
N ILE A 154 -16.47 0.73 -3.80
CA ILE A 154 -15.08 0.86 -3.34
C ILE A 154 -15.06 1.77 -2.13
N VAL A 155 -14.58 1.27 -1.02
CA VAL A 155 -14.50 2.01 0.26
C VAL A 155 -13.08 2.48 0.59
N ARG A 156 -12.08 1.89 -0.08
CA ARG A 156 -10.68 2.22 0.10
C ARG A 156 -9.90 1.92 -1.18
N TRP A 157 -8.92 2.75 -1.46
CA TRP A 157 -7.90 2.54 -2.47
C TRP A 157 -6.53 2.50 -1.80
N VAL A 158 -5.71 1.55 -2.21
CA VAL A 158 -4.30 1.45 -1.82
C VAL A 158 -3.47 1.34 -3.10
N MET A 159 -2.40 2.11 -3.17
CA MET A 159 -1.46 2.08 -4.28
C MET A 159 -0.05 2.02 -3.70
N ASP A 160 0.58 0.88 -3.86
CA ASP A 160 1.98 0.69 -3.52
C ASP A 160 2.84 1.24 -4.65
N HIS A 161 3.77 2.13 -4.31
CA HIS A 161 4.74 2.69 -5.24
C HIS A 161 6.06 1.92 -5.15
N ALA A 162 6.99 2.19 -6.05
CA ALA A 162 8.28 1.51 -6.10
C ALA A 162 9.04 1.51 -4.76
N GLY A 163 8.93 2.59 -3.99
CA GLY A 163 9.52 2.68 -2.65
C GLY A 163 8.97 1.68 -1.66
N ALA A 164 7.69 1.28 -1.76
CA ALA A 164 7.12 0.23 -0.94
C ALA A 164 7.79 -1.13 -1.21
N GLY A 165 8.20 -1.37 -2.44
CA GLY A 165 8.98 -2.53 -2.86
C GLY A 165 10.48 -2.45 -2.56
N GLY A 166 10.94 -1.33 -2.00
CA GLY A 166 12.34 -1.11 -1.64
C GLY A 166 13.18 -0.38 -2.69
N GLU A 167 12.57 0.16 -3.74
CA GLU A 167 13.28 0.91 -4.78
C GLU A 167 13.29 2.41 -4.47
N SER A 168 14.45 3.03 -4.57
CA SER A 168 14.62 4.48 -4.35
C SER A 168 13.93 4.98 -3.07
N VAL A 169 14.09 4.22 -1.97
CA VAL A 169 13.40 4.47 -0.70
C VAL A 169 13.75 5.84 -0.12
N ASP A 170 15.01 6.25 -0.26
CA ASP A 170 15.50 7.49 0.35
C ASP A 170 15.02 8.75 -0.37
N ASP A 171 14.81 8.70 -1.68
CA ASP A 171 14.52 9.87 -2.51
C ASP A 171 13.18 9.78 -3.27
N GLY A 172 12.54 8.61 -3.26
CA GLY A 172 11.22 8.39 -3.88
C GLY A 172 11.16 8.65 -5.38
N LYS A 173 12.31 8.69 -6.08
CA LYS A 173 12.35 9.04 -7.51
C LYS A 173 11.54 8.12 -8.40
N MET A 174 11.41 6.85 -7.99
CA MET A 174 10.65 5.85 -8.73
C MET A 174 9.16 5.80 -8.31
N ASN A 175 8.77 6.57 -7.31
CA ASN A 175 7.36 6.67 -6.92
C ASN A 175 6.57 7.51 -7.92
N THR A 176 5.30 7.17 -8.13
CA THR A 176 4.37 8.02 -8.87
C THR A 176 4.11 9.28 -8.08
N ARG A 177 4.56 10.43 -8.60
CA ARG A 177 4.49 11.73 -7.93
C ARG A 177 3.12 12.38 -8.04
N ASP A 178 2.56 12.36 -9.22
CA ASP A 178 1.30 13.02 -9.53
C ASP A 178 0.38 12.01 -10.21
N PHE A 179 -0.84 11.84 -9.71
CA PHE A 179 -1.81 10.96 -10.33
C PHE A 179 -3.24 11.36 -10.00
N ASP A 180 -4.17 10.93 -10.85
CA ASP A 180 -5.59 11.08 -10.67
C ASP A 180 -6.25 9.70 -10.68
N LEU A 181 -7.10 9.45 -9.71
CA LEU A 181 -7.93 8.26 -9.64
C LEU A 181 -9.34 8.59 -10.11
N TYR A 182 -9.80 7.87 -11.12
CA TYR A 182 -11.16 7.97 -11.61
C TYR A 182 -11.91 6.65 -11.40
N TYR A 183 -13.22 6.73 -11.36
CA TYR A 183 -14.11 5.57 -11.41
C TYR A 183 -15.24 5.83 -12.42
N LYS A 184 -15.81 4.77 -12.97
CA LYS A 184 -17.06 4.87 -13.73
C LYS A 184 -18.23 4.71 -12.78
N ASP A 185 -19.17 5.66 -12.85
CA ASP A 185 -20.42 5.59 -12.12
C ASP A 185 -21.41 4.59 -12.81
N GLU A 186 -22.62 4.45 -12.24
CA GLU A 186 -23.66 3.58 -12.77
C GLU A 186 -24.14 3.98 -14.17
N ALA A 187 -23.99 5.26 -14.54
CA ALA A 187 -24.30 5.76 -15.89
C ALA A 187 -23.17 5.50 -16.88
N GLY A 188 -22.03 4.96 -16.44
CA GLY A 188 -20.85 4.72 -17.26
C GLY A 188 -19.96 5.94 -17.47
N GLU A 189 -20.20 7.02 -16.73
CA GLU A 189 -19.46 8.27 -16.83
C GLU A 189 -18.24 8.25 -15.89
N TRP A 190 -17.11 8.76 -16.38
CA TRP A 190 -15.90 8.91 -15.57
C TRP A 190 -16.05 10.05 -14.56
N LYS A 191 -15.82 9.74 -13.29
CA LYS A 191 -15.81 10.68 -12.18
C LYS A 191 -14.45 10.66 -11.48
N LEU A 192 -13.94 11.83 -11.15
CA LEU A 192 -12.73 11.98 -10.37
C LEU A 192 -13.01 11.57 -8.91
N ALA A 193 -12.31 10.56 -8.44
CA ALA A 193 -12.38 10.13 -7.05
C ALA A 193 -11.33 10.85 -6.21
N LYS A 194 -10.10 10.99 -6.72
CA LYS A 194 -8.98 11.58 -6.00
C LYS A 194 -7.97 12.18 -6.97
N GLU A 195 -7.45 13.34 -6.60
CA GLU A 195 -6.29 13.98 -7.21
C GLU A 195 -5.14 13.96 -6.20
N VAL A 196 -3.96 13.55 -6.64
CA VAL A 196 -2.72 13.54 -5.84
C VAL A 196 -1.63 14.27 -6.61
N ARG A 197 -0.95 15.20 -5.93
CA ARG A 197 0.15 15.98 -6.49
C ARG A 197 1.32 16.00 -5.51
N GLY A 198 2.53 15.87 -6.04
CA GLY A 198 3.75 15.92 -5.24
C GLY A 198 3.84 14.80 -4.21
N ASN A 199 3.31 13.60 -4.53
CA ASN A 199 3.36 12.46 -3.64
C ASN A 199 4.80 12.11 -3.26
N LYS A 200 5.03 11.90 -1.96
CA LYS A 200 6.29 11.41 -1.40
C LYS A 200 6.11 10.11 -0.63
N ALA A 201 4.87 9.71 -0.38
CA ALA A 201 4.58 8.47 0.29
C ALA A 201 4.89 7.27 -0.63
N HIS A 202 5.20 6.14 -0.03
CA HIS A 202 5.45 4.90 -0.74
C HIS A 202 4.17 4.04 -0.90
N VAL A 203 3.13 4.39 -0.14
CA VAL A 203 1.79 3.80 -0.23
C VAL A 203 0.73 4.89 -0.11
#